data_ace0b7a92197584aeffe4e33e4e35d9c
#
_entry.id   ace0b7a92197584aeffe4e33e4e35d9c
#
_cell.length_a   1.000
_cell.length_b   1.000
_cell.length_c   1.000
_cell.angle_alpha   90.00
_cell.angle_beta   90.00
_cell.angle_gamma   90.00
#
_symmetry.space_group_name_H-M   'P 1'
#
loop_
_entity.id
_entity.type
_entity.pdbx_description
1 polymer ?
#
loop_
_entity_poly.entity_id
_entity_poly.type
_entity_poly.pdbx_seq_one_letter_code
_entity_poly.pdbx_strand_id
1 'polypeptide(L)'
;MNTQTHVGPETRHILPFLAWTFGISWSAWLASAFLRIPIISQVLTIAGVFGPAIGAKLVLGKSFKELLASIGSARKRTWVHLLILTILYTLSIVFWSPLLPGFSPLRIALLFLMTTLLTGGNEEIGWQGFLQPSLEKILPFPLATVTTGLIWAVWHLPLFFTPGSSQAGTSFLVFTAACLLARFWLAALYKVSQSILYCVLFHGAINTIGEGIFLGKGTENPLFFLGYILMAAYSIYLWYQRDQQDKD
;
A
#
# COMPACT_ATOMS: atom_id res chain seq x y z
N MET A 1 -11.05 -7.71 39.92
CA MET A 1 -11.61 -7.20 38.65
C MET A 1 -10.80 -7.83 37.53
N ASN A 2 -11.34 -8.86 36.91
CA ASN A 2 -10.66 -9.62 35.84
C ASN A 2 -11.00 -8.91 34.50
N THR A 3 -10.15 -7.99 34.05
CA THR A 3 -10.23 -7.46 32.69
C THR A 3 -9.67 -8.50 31.73
N GLN A 4 -10.47 -9.53 31.42
CA GLN A 4 -10.24 -10.29 30.20
C GLN A 4 -10.48 -9.29 29.03
N THR A 5 -9.39 -8.77 28.48
CA THR A 5 -9.41 -8.11 27.16
C THR A 5 -9.92 -9.15 26.16
N HIS A 6 -11.19 -9.06 25.82
CA HIS A 6 -11.77 -9.82 24.70
C HIS A 6 -11.03 -9.36 23.43
N VAL A 7 -9.93 -10.05 23.12
CA VAL A 7 -9.26 -9.95 21.82
C VAL A 7 -10.33 -10.37 20.79
N GLY A 8 -10.83 -9.40 20.05
CA GLY A 8 -11.91 -9.65 19.07
C GLY A 8 -11.49 -10.73 18.06
N PRO A 9 -12.44 -11.45 17.46
CA PRO A 9 -12.16 -12.58 16.55
C PRO A 9 -11.19 -12.22 15.43
N GLU A 10 -11.11 -10.96 15.02
CA GLU A 10 -10.23 -10.50 13.94
C GLU A 10 -8.74 -10.52 14.32
N THR A 11 -8.37 -10.27 15.55
CA THR A 11 -6.95 -10.30 15.98
C THR A 11 -6.37 -11.72 15.98
N ARG A 12 -7.19 -12.74 16.17
CA ARG A 12 -6.77 -14.15 16.07
C ARG A 12 -6.37 -14.54 14.64
N HIS A 13 -6.84 -13.79 13.66
CA HIS A 13 -6.60 -14.07 12.24
C HIS A 13 -5.37 -13.34 11.68
N ILE A 14 -4.66 -12.50 12.47
CA ILE A 14 -3.46 -11.79 12.00
C ILE A 14 -2.39 -12.78 11.53
N LEU A 15 -2.02 -13.76 12.35
CA LEU A 15 -1.02 -14.76 11.96
C LEU A 15 -1.46 -15.62 10.77
N PRO A 16 -2.68 -16.19 10.71
CA PRO A 16 -3.18 -16.86 9.51
C PRO A 16 -3.18 -15.96 8.27
N PHE A 17 -3.56 -14.69 8.39
CA PHE A 17 -3.49 -13.73 7.29
C PHE A 17 -2.06 -13.57 6.76
N LEU A 18 -1.09 -13.35 7.66
CA LEU A 18 0.31 -13.23 7.28
C LEU A 18 0.83 -14.50 6.64
N ALA A 19 0.50 -15.68 7.20
CA ALA A 19 0.91 -16.97 6.65
C ALA A 19 0.41 -17.17 5.20
N TRP A 20 -0.87 -16.86 4.93
CA TRP A 20 -1.43 -16.94 3.57
C TRP A 20 -0.81 -15.89 2.64
N THR A 21 -0.72 -14.65 3.10
CA THR A 21 -0.15 -13.54 2.32
C THR A 21 1.27 -13.83 1.89
N PHE A 22 2.15 -14.15 2.84
CA PHE A 22 3.55 -14.46 2.56
C PHE A 22 3.70 -15.78 1.79
N GLY A 23 2.96 -16.82 2.17
CA GLY A 23 3.00 -18.11 1.50
C GLY A 23 2.67 -17.99 0.00
N ILE A 24 1.59 -17.31 -0.35
CA ILE A 24 1.19 -17.10 -1.75
C ILE A 24 2.20 -16.24 -2.49
N SER A 25 2.53 -15.05 -1.94
CA SER A 25 3.38 -14.09 -2.63
C SER A 25 4.82 -14.59 -2.79
N TRP A 26 5.41 -15.09 -1.72
CA TRP A 26 6.80 -15.54 -1.75
C TRP A 26 6.97 -16.78 -2.61
N SER A 27 6.02 -17.74 -2.59
CA SER A 27 6.06 -18.88 -3.50
C SER A 27 6.07 -18.46 -4.97
N ALA A 28 5.20 -17.50 -5.34
CA ALA A 28 5.12 -17.00 -6.71
C ALA A 28 6.39 -16.22 -7.10
N TRP A 29 6.90 -15.33 -6.23
CA TRP A 29 8.06 -14.48 -6.53
C TRP A 29 9.38 -15.26 -6.54
N LEU A 30 9.56 -16.21 -5.62
CA LEU A 30 10.71 -17.11 -5.64
C LEU A 30 10.68 -18.00 -6.89
N ALA A 31 9.52 -18.56 -7.24
CA ALA A 31 9.39 -19.31 -8.51
C ALA A 31 9.73 -18.42 -9.72
N SER A 32 9.27 -17.16 -9.75
CA SER A 32 9.64 -16.18 -10.79
C SER A 32 11.16 -15.98 -10.88
N ALA A 33 11.82 -15.79 -9.74
CA ALA A 33 13.25 -15.57 -9.66
C ALA A 33 14.08 -16.79 -10.14
N PHE A 34 13.60 -18.02 -9.86
CA PHE A 34 14.29 -19.27 -10.26
C PHE A 34 14.05 -19.64 -11.71
N LEU A 35 12.81 -19.55 -12.19
CA LEU A 35 12.46 -20.04 -13.54
C LEU A 35 13.05 -19.16 -14.65
N ARG A 36 13.13 -17.86 -14.45
CA ARG A 36 13.71 -16.87 -15.38
C ARG A 36 13.14 -16.92 -16.81
N ILE A 37 11.92 -17.42 -16.97
CA ILE A 37 11.21 -17.44 -18.26
C ILE A 37 10.38 -16.14 -18.31
N PRO A 38 10.68 -15.18 -19.20
CA PRO A 38 10.15 -13.79 -19.09
C PRO A 38 8.63 -13.70 -18.89
N ILE A 39 7.84 -14.39 -19.72
CA ILE A 39 6.38 -14.36 -19.64
C ILE A 39 5.89 -15.01 -18.34
N ILE A 40 6.41 -16.16 -17.97
CA ILE A 40 6.02 -16.88 -16.75
C ILE A 40 6.44 -16.07 -15.54
N SER A 41 7.64 -15.51 -15.52
CA SER A 41 8.13 -14.67 -14.43
C SER A 41 7.24 -13.45 -14.24
N GLN A 42 6.80 -12.80 -15.31
CA GLN A 42 5.88 -11.66 -15.22
C GLN A 42 4.51 -12.06 -14.65
N VAL A 43 3.94 -13.18 -15.12
CA VAL A 43 2.67 -13.71 -14.60
C VAL A 43 2.78 -14.04 -13.10
N LEU A 44 3.86 -14.73 -12.70
CA LEU A 44 4.10 -15.08 -11.31
C LEU A 44 4.32 -13.85 -10.44
N THR A 45 5.02 -12.83 -10.94
CA THR A 45 5.23 -11.58 -10.21
C THR A 45 3.88 -10.89 -9.96
N ILE A 46 3.02 -10.79 -10.96
CA ILE A 46 1.66 -10.24 -10.81
C ILE A 46 0.82 -11.11 -9.86
N ALA A 47 0.85 -12.42 -10.01
CA ALA A 47 0.10 -13.34 -9.15
C ALA A 47 0.47 -13.18 -7.66
N GLY A 48 1.75 -12.99 -7.36
CA GLY A 48 2.21 -12.76 -6.00
C GLY A 48 1.64 -11.49 -5.35
N VAL A 49 1.36 -10.44 -6.14
CA VAL A 49 0.79 -9.18 -5.63
C VAL A 49 -0.62 -9.38 -5.03
N PHE A 50 -1.35 -10.43 -5.44
CA PHE A 50 -2.67 -10.73 -4.90
C PHE A 50 -2.65 -11.43 -3.53
N GLY A 51 -1.48 -11.80 -3.00
CA GLY A 51 -1.35 -12.48 -1.71
C GLY A 51 -2.12 -11.80 -0.57
N PRO A 52 -1.98 -10.48 -0.34
CA PRO A 52 -2.72 -9.78 0.71
C PRO A 52 -4.24 -9.83 0.53
N ALA A 53 -4.75 -9.63 -0.69
CA ALA A 53 -6.18 -9.69 -0.98
C ALA A 53 -6.75 -11.11 -0.79
N ILE A 54 -6.03 -12.14 -1.24
CA ILE A 54 -6.41 -13.54 -1.06
C ILE A 54 -6.33 -13.93 0.41
N GLY A 55 -5.26 -13.54 1.11
CA GLY A 55 -5.11 -13.78 2.55
C GLY A 55 -6.26 -13.19 3.36
N ALA A 56 -6.64 -11.94 3.09
CA ALA A 56 -7.80 -11.30 3.72
C ALA A 56 -9.11 -12.05 3.43
N LYS A 57 -9.34 -12.45 2.17
CA LYS A 57 -10.52 -13.23 1.79
C LYS A 57 -10.61 -14.54 2.57
N LEU A 58 -9.49 -15.27 2.68
CA LEU A 58 -9.46 -16.58 3.35
C LEU A 58 -9.72 -16.47 4.84
N VAL A 59 -9.16 -15.49 5.52
CA VAL A 59 -9.34 -15.34 6.98
C VAL A 59 -10.66 -14.72 7.37
N LEU A 60 -11.24 -13.86 6.51
CA LEU A 60 -12.55 -13.26 6.76
C LEU A 60 -13.71 -14.17 6.40
N GLY A 61 -13.48 -15.24 5.64
CA GLY A 61 -14.54 -16.14 5.16
C GLY A 61 -15.57 -15.45 4.24
N LYS A 62 -15.25 -14.23 3.75
CA LYS A 62 -16.14 -13.45 2.88
C LYS A 62 -16.16 -14.00 1.46
N SER A 63 -17.31 -13.97 0.83
CA SER A 63 -17.39 -14.17 -0.62
C SER A 63 -16.67 -13.02 -1.36
N PHE A 64 -16.29 -13.26 -2.61
CA PHE A 64 -15.66 -12.21 -3.44
C PHE A 64 -16.58 -10.99 -3.62
N LYS A 65 -17.90 -11.23 -3.75
CA LYS A 65 -18.91 -10.17 -3.86
C LYS A 65 -18.97 -9.28 -2.59
N GLU A 66 -18.96 -9.90 -1.41
CA GLU A 66 -18.94 -9.16 -0.13
C GLU A 66 -17.63 -8.37 0.05
N LEU A 67 -16.51 -8.95 -0.37
CA LEU A 67 -15.23 -8.25 -0.35
C LEU A 67 -15.26 -7.02 -1.25
N LEU A 68 -15.72 -7.15 -2.50
CA LEU A 68 -15.88 -6.03 -3.43
C LEU A 68 -16.85 -4.97 -2.90
N ALA A 69 -17.97 -5.37 -2.32
CA ALA A 69 -18.92 -4.43 -1.72
C ALA A 69 -18.30 -3.62 -0.57
N SER A 70 -17.41 -4.23 0.22
CA SER A 70 -16.71 -3.53 1.31
C SER A 70 -15.67 -2.51 0.82
N ILE A 71 -15.18 -2.63 -0.42
CA ILE A 71 -14.18 -1.72 -0.99
C ILE A 71 -14.80 -0.36 -1.32
N GLY A 72 -16.04 -0.33 -1.82
CA GLY A 72 -16.65 0.85 -2.42
C GLY A 72 -17.24 1.88 -1.45
N SER A 73 -17.32 1.57 -0.15
CA SER A 73 -17.86 2.53 0.82
C SER A 73 -16.87 3.66 1.10
N ALA A 74 -17.38 4.90 1.22
CA ALA A 74 -16.57 6.04 1.62
C ALA A 74 -17.41 7.06 2.39
N ARG A 75 -16.82 7.73 3.37
CA ARG A 75 -17.45 8.88 4.03
C ARG A 75 -17.58 10.05 3.07
N LYS A 76 -18.67 10.79 3.18
CA LYS A 76 -18.95 11.93 2.31
C LYS A 76 -17.82 12.97 2.38
N ARG A 77 -17.47 13.56 1.23
CA ARG A 77 -16.46 14.61 1.03
C ARG A 77 -15.00 14.22 1.35
N THR A 78 -14.71 12.99 1.74
CA THR A 78 -13.33 12.59 2.06
C THR A 78 -12.46 12.36 0.82
N TRP A 79 -13.02 12.33 -0.38
CA TRP A 79 -12.29 12.32 -1.65
C TRP A 79 -11.31 13.51 -1.78
N VAL A 80 -11.56 14.63 -1.08
CA VAL A 80 -10.65 15.79 -1.07
C VAL A 80 -9.27 15.41 -0.50
N HIS A 81 -9.22 14.53 0.50
CA HIS A 81 -7.94 14.07 1.08
C HIS A 81 -7.16 13.19 0.10
N LEU A 82 -7.85 12.35 -0.69
CA LEU A 82 -7.25 11.60 -1.79
C LEU A 82 -6.60 12.55 -2.81
N LEU A 83 -7.31 13.60 -3.21
CA LEU A 83 -6.76 14.61 -4.14
C LEU A 83 -5.56 15.35 -3.54
N ILE A 84 -5.65 15.83 -2.30
CA ILE A 84 -4.55 16.55 -1.63
C ILE A 84 -3.31 15.66 -1.57
N LEU A 85 -3.43 14.41 -1.13
CA LEU A 85 -2.31 13.49 -1.04
C LEU A 85 -1.71 13.19 -2.42
N THR A 86 -2.55 13.00 -3.45
CA THR A 86 -2.08 12.77 -4.82
C THR A 86 -1.35 13.99 -5.38
N ILE A 87 -1.86 15.20 -5.14
CA ILE A 87 -1.22 16.46 -5.55
C ILE A 87 0.11 16.63 -4.83
N LEU A 88 0.15 16.47 -3.50
CA LEU A 88 1.39 16.58 -2.72
C LEU A 88 2.44 15.59 -3.21
N TYR A 89 2.05 14.34 -3.48
CA TYR A 89 2.95 13.33 -4.03
C TYR A 89 3.48 13.71 -5.41
N THR A 90 2.60 14.18 -6.31
CA THR A 90 2.99 14.64 -7.64
C THR A 90 3.98 15.81 -7.54
N LEU A 91 3.68 16.80 -6.71
CA LEU A 91 4.54 17.97 -6.51
C LEU A 91 5.89 17.57 -5.91
N SER A 92 5.95 16.55 -5.05
CA SER A 92 7.21 16.06 -4.49
C SER A 92 8.16 15.48 -5.55
N ILE A 93 7.67 15.11 -6.73
CA ILE A 93 8.46 14.49 -7.80
C ILE A 93 8.68 15.46 -8.97
N VAL A 94 7.66 16.20 -9.39
CA VAL A 94 7.67 17.01 -10.63
C VAL A 94 8.80 18.04 -10.68
N PHE A 95 9.20 18.58 -9.54
CA PHE A 95 10.26 19.59 -9.47
C PHE A 95 11.68 19.03 -9.60
N TRP A 96 11.84 17.70 -9.48
CA TRP A 96 13.16 17.08 -9.36
C TRP A 96 13.43 16.00 -10.41
N SER A 97 12.39 15.56 -11.10
CA SER A 97 12.52 14.49 -12.08
C SER A 97 11.92 14.91 -13.42
N PRO A 98 12.66 14.82 -14.51
CA PRO A 98 12.12 15.08 -15.83
C PRO A 98 11.08 14.04 -16.22
N LEU A 99 10.16 14.44 -17.09
CA LEU A 99 9.16 13.52 -17.65
C LEU A 99 9.83 12.42 -18.48
N LEU A 100 9.29 11.21 -18.38
CA LEU A 100 9.69 10.10 -19.23
C LEU A 100 9.43 10.43 -20.72
N PRO A 101 10.37 10.10 -21.63
CA PRO A 101 10.11 10.21 -23.05
C PRO A 101 8.87 9.40 -23.48
N GLY A 102 8.08 9.95 -24.40
CA GLY A 102 6.86 9.29 -24.87
C GLY A 102 5.68 9.41 -23.92
N PHE A 103 5.63 10.49 -23.13
CA PHE A 103 4.44 10.85 -22.34
C PHE A 103 3.18 10.84 -23.23
N SER A 104 2.18 10.07 -22.82
CA SER A 104 0.88 9.98 -23.49
C SER A 104 -0.21 9.80 -22.44
N PRO A 105 -1.30 10.57 -22.47
CA PRO A 105 -2.42 10.40 -21.56
C PRO A 105 -3.00 8.97 -21.55
N LEU A 106 -3.08 8.34 -22.72
CA LEU A 106 -3.54 6.95 -22.84
C LEU A 106 -2.59 5.98 -22.13
N ARG A 107 -1.27 6.13 -22.32
CA ARG A 107 -0.28 5.31 -21.63
C ARG A 107 -0.41 5.43 -20.11
N ILE A 108 -0.59 6.65 -19.60
CA ILE A 108 -0.76 6.91 -18.16
C ILE A 108 -2.04 6.29 -17.64
N ALA A 109 -3.15 6.43 -18.37
CA ALA A 109 -4.43 5.82 -17.98
C ALA A 109 -4.32 4.28 -17.92
N LEU A 110 -3.68 3.65 -18.91
CA LEU A 110 -3.45 2.21 -18.92
C LEU A 110 -2.53 1.78 -17.78
N LEU A 111 -1.46 2.52 -17.53
CA LEU A 111 -0.54 2.25 -16.42
C LEU A 111 -1.25 2.40 -15.08
N PHE A 112 -2.07 3.43 -14.90
CA PHE A 112 -2.85 3.63 -13.68
C PHE A 112 -3.85 2.47 -13.45
N LEU A 113 -4.50 1.98 -14.49
CA LEU A 113 -5.34 0.78 -14.37
C LEU A 113 -4.53 -0.45 -13.97
N MET A 114 -3.36 -0.65 -14.57
CA MET A 114 -2.49 -1.77 -14.23
C MET A 114 -1.97 -1.68 -12.79
N THR A 115 -1.45 -0.54 -12.38
CA THR A 115 -0.91 -0.36 -11.02
C THR A 115 -2.00 -0.41 -9.96
N THR A 116 -3.20 0.04 -10.28
CA THR A 116 -4.34 -0.01 -9.37
C THR A 116 -4.88 -1.43 -9.20
N LEU A 117 -5.02 -2.18 -10.31
CA LEU A 117 -5.71 -3.47 -10.30
C LEU A 117 -4.79 -4.68 -10.16
N LEU A 118 -3.54 -4.60 -10.66
CA LEU A 118 -2.67 -5.77 -10.82
C LEU A 118 -1.35 -5.69 -10.04
N THR A 119 -0.78 -4.48 -9.85
CA THR A 119 0.60 -4.36 -9.36
C THR A 119 0.79 -3.38 -8.20
N GLY A 120 -0.18 -3.25 -7.31
CA GLY A 120 -0.01 -2.40 -6.13
C GLY A 120 -1.32 -2.08 -5.43
N GLY A 121 -2.22 -1.33 -6.05
CA GLY A 121 -3.45 -0.86 -5.39
C GLY A 121 -4.29 -1.98 -4.76
N ASN A 122 -4.41 -3.13 -5.43
CA ASN A 122 -5.13 -4.31 -4.93
C ASN A 122 -4.58 -4.87 -3.60
N GLU A 123 -3.34 -4.58 -3.26
CA GLU A 123 -2.74 -4.96 -1.98
C GLU A 123 -3.49 -4.34 -0.79
N GLU A 124 -4.06 -3.14 -0.97
CA GLU A 124 -4.75 -2.42 0.10
C GLU A 124 -6.01 -3.15 0.59
N ILE A 125 -6.54 -4.08 -0.18
CA ILE A 125 -7.62 -4.98 0.27
C ILE A 125 -7.17 -5.79 1.49
N GLY A 126 -5.90 -6.23 1.51
CA GLY A 126 -5.33 -6.93 2.65
C GLY A 126 -4.78 -5.99 3.70
N TRP A 127 -3.97 -5.03 3.29
CA TRP A 127 -3.25 -4.17 4.23
C TRP A 127 -4.19 -3.20 4.97
N GLN A 128 -5.03 -2.45 4.26
CA GLN A 128 -5.98 -1.50 4.88
C GLN A 128 -7.34 -2.15 5.17
N GLY A 129 -7.73 -3.15 4.38
CA GLY A 129 -9.01 -3.83 4.60
C GLY A 129 -8.99 -4.84 5.75
N PHE A 130 -7.80 -5.31 6.16
CA PHE A 130 -7.67 -6.30 7.24
C PHE A 130 -6.56 -5.99 8.24
N LEU A 131 -5.26 -5.92 7.82
CA LEU A 131 -4.15 -5.93 8.76
C LEU A 131 -4.11 -4.68 9.64
N GLN A 132 -4.13 -3.49 9.02
CA GLN A 132 -4.06 -2.22 9.74
C GLN A 132 -5.18 -2.08 10.77
N PRO A 133 -6.48 -2.27 10.43
CA PRO A 133 -7.54 -2.19 11.42
C PRO A 133 -7.45 -3.27 12.51
N SER A 134 -6.93 -4.45 12.20
CA SER A 134 -6.75 -5.52 13.18
C SER A 134 -5.66 -5.19 14.19
N LEU A 135 -4.56 -4.57 13.74
CA LEU A 135 -3.49 -4.10 14.60
C LEU A 135 -3.92 -2.90 15.45
N GLU A 136 -4.74 -1.98 14.93
CA GLU A 136 -5.27 -0.84 15.69
C GLU A 136 -6.18 -1.23 16.87
N LYS A 137 -6.66 -2.49 16.91
CA LYS A 137 -7.40 -3.02 18.07
C LYS A 137 -6.50 -3.33 19.26
N ILE A 138 -5.21 -3.54 19.04
CA ILE A 138 -4.24 -3.97 20.06
C ILE A 138 -3.06 -3.02 20.20
N LEU A 139 -2.85 -2.12 19.24
CA LEU A 139 -1.77 -1.15 19.22
C LEU A 139 -2.34 0.26 18.94
N PRO A 140 -1.76 1.32 19.50
CA PRO A 140 -2.11 2.66 19.09
C PRO A 140 -1.75 2.89 17.62
N PHE A 141 -2.51 3.76 16.93
CA PHE A 141 -2.41 4.01 15.49
C PHE A 141 -0.96 4.15 14.96
N PRO A 142 -0.05 4.96 15.58
CA PRO A 142 1.30 5.07 15.05
C PRO A 142 2.07 3.75 15.07
N LEU A 143 1.95 2.95 16.14
CA LEU A 143 2.60 1.65 16.24
C LEU A 143 1.99 0.62 15.29
N ALA A 144 0.68 0.59 15.14
CA ALA A 144 0.00 -0.25 14.17
C ALA A 144 0.48 0.07 12.74
N THR A 145 0.61 1.36 12.42
CA THR A 145 1.07 1.83 11.10
C THR A 145 2.53 1.48 10.83
N VAL A 146 3.41 1.69 11.81
CA VAL A 146 4.83 1.26 11.70
C VAL A 146 4.93 -0.25 11.52
N THR A 147 4.18 -1.01 12.31
CA THR A 147 4.17 -2.49 12.22
C THR A 147 3.68 -2.95 10.84
N THR A 148 2.59 -2.38 10.33
CA THR A 148 2.11 -2.69 8.97
C THR A 148 3.16 -2.32 7.92
N GLY A 149 3.82 -1.18 8.06
CA GLY A 149 4.86 -0.73 7.13
C GLY A 149 6.09 -1.64 7.10
N LEU A 150 6.55 -2.10 8.27
CA LEU A 150 7.66 -3.06 8.35
C LEU A 150 7.29 -4.41 7.74
N ILE A 151 6.09 -4.92 8.06
CA ILE A 151 5.58 -6.17 7.47
C ILE A 151 5.49 -6.05 5.95
N TRP A 152 4.99 -4.91 5.45
CA TRP A 152 4.87 -4.65 4.02
C TRP A 152 6.23 -4.55 3.33
N ALA A 153 7.23 -3.91 3.95
CA ALA A 153 8.59 -3.87 3.42
C ALA A 153 9.20 -5.29 3.34
N VAL A 154 9.11 -6.07 4.42
CA VAL A 154 9.61 -7.45 4.46
C VAL A 154 8.88 -8.34 3.44
N TRP A 155 7.59 -8.14 3.23
CA TRP A 155 6.82 -8.88 2.24
C TRP A 155 7.38 -8.73 0.82
N HIS A 156 7.95 -7.56 0.47
CA HIS A 156 8.60 -7.32 -0.83
C HIS A 156 9.99 -7.97 -0.97
N LEU A 157 10.56 -8.54 0.09
CA LEU A 157 11.95 -8.99 0.11
C LEU A 157 12.35 -9.90 -1.09
N PRO A 158 11.54 -10.89 -1.54
CA PRO A 158 11.92 -11.72 -2.69
C PRO A 158 12.07 -10.92 -3.99
N LEU A 159 11.37 -9.78 -4.14
CA LEU A 159 11.46 -8.96 -5.35
C LEU A 159 12.83 -8.29 -5.51
N PHE A 160 13.58 -8.09 -4.43
CA PHE A 160 14.96 -7.57 -4.50
C PHE A 160 15.92 -8.54 -5.21
N PHE A 161 15.55 -9.81 -5.27
CA PHE A 161 16.30 -10.89 -5.93
C PHE A 161 15.65 -11.34 -7.24
N THR A 162 14.51 -10.76 -7.62
CA THR A 162 13.77 -11.09 -8.84
C THR A 162 14.23 -10.19 -9.99
N PRO A 163 14.89 -10.73 -11.03
CA PRO A 163 15.33 -9.92 -12.16
C PRO A 163 14.17 -9.19 -12.85
N GLY A 164 14.33 -7.90 -13.12
CA GLY A 164 13.31 -7.08 -13.79
C GLY A 164 12.23 -6.53 -12.87
N SER A 165 12.27 -6.81 -11.57
CA SER A 165 11.40 -6.12 -10.60
C SER A 165 11.87 -4.69 -10.36
N SER A 166 10.96 -3.80 -9.97
CA SER A 166 11.30 -2.39 -9.63
C SER A 166 12.15 -2.27 -8.36
N GLN A 167 12.21 -3.31 -7.53
CA GLN A 167 13.03 -3.40 -6.33
C GLN A 167 14.45 -3.88 -6.61
N ALA A 168 14.68 -4.60 -7.71
CA ALA A 168 16.00 -5.12 -8.05
C ALA A 168 17.03 -3.98 -8.19
N GLY A 169 18.15 -4.09 -7.47
CA GLY A 169 19.20 -3.09 -7.45
C GLY A 169 18.92 -1.85 -6.58
N THR A 170 17.80 -1.79 -5.86
CA THR A 170 17.54 -0.71 -4.90
C THR A 170 17.98 -1.09 -3.48
N SER A 171 18.23 -0.09 -2.62
CA SER A 171 18.53 -0.34 -1.21
C SER A 171 17.27 -0.75 -0.45
N PHE A 172 17.29 -1.91 0.20
CA PHE A 172 16.19 -2.37 1.05
C PHE A 172 15.90 -1.40 2.20
N LEU A 173 16.92 -0.76 2.76
CA LEU A 173 16.73 0.22 3.84
C LEU A 173 15.97 1.47 3.35
N VAL A 174 16.35 2.01 2.19
CA VAL A 174 15.66 3.16 1.58
C VAL A 174 14.23 2.78 1.20
N PHE A 175 14.04 1.60 0.64
CA PHE A 175 12.70 1.08 0.34
C PHE A 175 11.84 0.93 1.59
N THR A 176 12.40 0.40 2.69
CA THR A 176 11.70 0.27 3.98
C THR A 176 11.28 1.64 4.51
N ALA A 177 12.13 2.65 4.44
CA ALA A 177 11.78 4.01 4.84
C ALA A 177 10.62 4.57 3.99
N ALA A 178 10.64 4.35 2.67
CA ALA A 178 9.54 4.73 1.79
C ALA A 178 8.24 3.99 2.12
N CYS A 179 8.31 2.68 2.40
CA CYS A 179 7.16 1.89 2.86
C CYS A 179 6.55 2.43 4.15
N LEU A 180 7.37 2.79 5.13
CA LEU A 180 6.90 3.37 6.39
C LEU A 180 6.15 4.68 6.15
N LEU A 181 6.72 5.59 5.37
CA LEU A 181 6.07 6.86 5.04
C LEU A 181 4.75 6.63 4.28
N ALA A 182 4.75 5.79 3.26
CA ALA A 182 3.55 5.48 2.47
C ALA A 182 2.45 4.84 3.33
N ARG A 183 2.79 4.02 4.31
CA ARG A 183 1.80 3.45 5.26
C ARG A 183 1.13 4.52 6.08
N PHE A 184 1.83 5.54 6.56
CA PHE A 184 1.21 6.66 7.26
C PHE A 184 0.20 7.39 6.38
N TRP A 185 0.50 7.63 5.10
CA TRP A 185 -0.42 8.29 4.17
C TRP A 185 -1.69 7.45 3.92
N LEU A 186 -1.49 6.17 3.65
CA LEU A 186 -2.59 5.23 3.38
C LEU A 186 -3.45 4.96 4.62
N ALA A 187 -2.83 4.77 5.78
CA ALA A 187 -3.54 4.54 7.03
C ALA A 187 -4.35 5.76 7.45
N ALA A 188 -3.79 6.98 7.34
CA ALA A 188 -4.51 8.21 7.63
C ALA A 188 -5.67 8.44 6.65
N LEU A 189 -5.46 8.21 5.34
CA LEU A 189 -6.51 8.28 4.33
C LEU A 189 -7.65 7.31 4.65
N TYR A 190 -7.33 6.07 5.01
CA TYR A 190 -8.32 5.09 5.44
C TYR A 190 -9.06 5.53 6.71
N LYS A 191 -8.32 6.03 7.71
CA LYS A 191 -8.90 6.48 8.99
C LYS A 191 -9.99 7.54 8.79
N VAL A 192 -9.76 8.52 7.91
CA VAL A 192 -10.73 9.58 7.65
C VAL A 192 -11.82 9.17 6.67
N SER A 193 -11.50 8.38 5.65
CA SER A 193 -12.42 8.03 4.57
C SER A 193 -13.24 6.77 4.86
N GLN A 194 -12.69 5.82 5.60
CA GLN A 194 -13.19 4.47 5.76
C GLN A 194 -13.38 3.77 4.40
N SER A 195 -12.53 4.12 3.42
CA SER A 195 -12.62 3.62 2.06
C SER A 195 -11.36 2.90 1.64
N ILE A 196 -11.47 1.59 1.45
CA ILE A 196 -10.41 0.78 0.84
C ILE A 196 -10.17 1.25 -0.59
N LEU A 197 -11.24 1.62 -1.33
CA LEU A 197 -11.12 2.12 -2.70
C LEU A 197 -10.20 3.34 -2.80
N TYR A 198 -10.29 4.28 -1.86
CA TYR A 198 -9.40 5.46 -1.90
C TYR A 198 -7.95 5.08 -1.67
N CYS A 199 -7.68 4.10 -0.80
CA CYS A 199 -6.33 3.58 -0.62
C CYS A 199 -5.82 2.84 -1.86
N VAL A 200 -6.67 2.03 -2.50
CA VAL A 200 -6.37 1.35 -3.77
C VAL A 200 -6.03 2.35 -4.88
N LEU A 201 -6.84 3.39 -5.04
CA LEU A 201 -6.61 4.44 -6.04
C LEU A 201 -5.36 5.27 -5.73
N PHE A 202 -5.14 5.60 -4.47
CA PHE A 202 -3.95 6.37 -4.06
C PHE A 202 -2.67 5.56 -4.23
N HIS A 203 -2.66 4.29 -3.85
CA HIS A 203 -1.50 3.40 -4.07
C HIS A 203 -1.20 3.24 -5.57
N GLY A 204 -2.24 3.01 -6.40
CA GLY A 204 -2.10 2.99 -7.84
C GLY A 204 -1.53 4.30 -8.41
N ALA A 205 -1.97 5.46 -7.88
CA ALA A 205 -1.44 6.77 -8.27
C ALA A 205 0.04 6.94 -7.87
N ILE A 206 0.44 6.52 -6.66
CA ILE A 206 1.84 6.53 -6.22
C ILE A 206 2.73 5.77 -7.21
N ASN A 207 2.34 4.53 -7.55
CA ASN A 207 3.11 3.69 -8.47
C ASN A 207 3.14 4.28 -9.88
N THR A 208 2.00 4.77 -10.39
CA THR A 208 1.91 5.39 -11.72
C THR A 208 2.79 6.63 -11.83
N ILE A 209 2.74 7.51 -10.84
CA ILE A 209 3.49 8.77 -10.82
C ILE A 209 4.98 8.48 -10.61
N GLY A 210 5.31 7.64 -9.62
CA GLY A 210 6.68 7.38 -9.22
C GLY A 210 7.49 6.53 -10.20
N GLU A 211 6.84 5.64 -10.97
CA GLU A 211 7.51 4.70 -11.87
C GLU A 211 7.17 4.93 -13.35
N GLY A 212 6.05 5.56 -13.64
CA GLY A 212 5.51 5.62 -15.00
C GLY A 212 5.55 7.00 -15.67
N ILE A 213 5.69 8.07 -14.91
CA ILE A 213 5.62 9.43 -15.43
C ILE A 213 6.99 10.12 -15.44
N PHE A 214 7.81 9.89 -14.44
CA PHE A 214 9.05 10.61 -14.24
C PHE A 214 10.29 9.71 -14.38
N LEU A 215 11.39 10.28 -14.93
CA LEU A 215 12.70 9.64 -14.98
C LEU A 215 13.37 9.72 -13.60
N GLY A 216 13.63 8.53 -13.03
CA GLY A 216 14.30 8.44 -11.74
C GLY A 216 13.36 8.69 -10.55
N LYS A 217 13.73 8.15 -9.42
CA LYS A 217 12.90 8.21 -8.21
C LYS A 217 13.11 9.50 -7.41
N GLY A 218 13.92 10.44 -7.90
CA GLY A 218 14.22 11.71 -7.20
C GLY A 218 14.92 11.54 -5.85
N THR A 219 15.20 10.30 -5.43
CA THR A 219 15.77 9.96 -4.12
C THR A 219 17.17 10.50 -3.86
N GLU A 220 17.85 10.97 -4.92
CA GLU A 220 19.15 11.62 -4.82
C GLU A 220 19.05 13.11 -4.41
N ASN A 221 17.85 13.71 -4.50
CA ASN A 221 17.64 15.09 -4.12
C ASN A 221 17.02 15.18 -2.71
N PRO A 222 17.67 15.85 -1.75
CA PRO A 222 17.14 16.01 -0.39
C PRO A 222 15.76 16.66 -0.34
N LEU A 223 15.42 17.50 -1.31
CA LEU A 223 14.11 18.19 -1.38
C LEU A 223 12.97 17.24 -1.80
N PHE A 224 13.28 16.11 -2.41
CA PHE A 224 12.31 15.02 -2.60
C PHE A 224 11.70 14.57 -1.26
N PHE A 225 12.53 14.45 -0.23
CA PHE A 225 12.07 14.08 1.10
C PHE A 225 11.21 15.16 1.78
N LEU A 226 11.32 16.44 1.39
CA LEU A 226 10.44 17.49 1.92
C LEU A 226 8.97 17.22 1.58
N GLY A 227 8.67 16.81 0.35
CA GLY A 227 7.31 16.42 -0.05
C GLY A 227 6.78 15.25 0.80
N TYR A 228 7.60 14.23 1.02
CA TYR A 228 7.26 13.10 1.87
C TYR A 228 7.02 13.49 3.32
N ILE A 229 7.84 14.41 3.86
CA ILE A 229 7.66 14.96 5.22
C ILE A 229 6.34 15.73 5.31
N LEU A 230 6.03 16.59 4.33
CA LEU A 230 4.77 17.34 4.30
C LEU A 230 3.56 16.40 4.23
N MET A 231 3.64 15.34 3.44
CA MET A 231 2.60 14.32 3.38
C MET A 231 2.47 13.56 4.71
N ALA A 232 3.58 13.24 5.37
CA ALA A 232 3.57 12.61 6.69
C ALA A 232 2.95 13.54 7.74
N ALA A 233 3.31 14.83 7.74
CA ALA A 233 2.73 15.84 8.63
C ALA A 233 1.22 15.98 8.40
N TYR A 234 0.78 16.04 7.13
CA TYR A 234 -0.64 16.06 6.78
C TYR A 234 -1.37 14.81 7.24
N SER A 235 -0.75 13.64 7.11
CA SER A 235 -1.32 12.36 7.56
C SER A 235 -1.48 12.30 9.08
N ILE A 236 -0.50 12.80 9.83
CA ILE A 236 -0.56 12.92 11.29
C ILE A 236 -1.69 13.90 11.69
N TYR A 237 -1.81 15.03 10.98
CA TYR A 237 -2.91 15.97 11.19
C TYR A 237 -4.28 15.31 10.96
N LEU A 238 -4.47 14.58 9.86
CA LEU A 238 -5.72 13.86 9.57
C LEU A 238 -6.06 12.85 10.66
N TRP A 239 -5.07 12.06 11.09
CA TRP A 239 -5.26 11.12 12.18
C TRP A 239 -5.66 11.81 13.47
N TYR A 240 -4.95 12.88 13.87
CA TYR A 240 -5.24 13.62 15.09
C TYR A 240 -6.66 14.21 15.07
N GLN A 241 -7.06 14.86 14.01
CA GLN A 241 -8.41 15.40 13.84
C GLN A 241 -9.49 14.33 14.00
N ARG A 242 -9.24 13.16 13.41
CA ARG A 242 -10.20 12.06 13.51
C ARG A 242 -10.24 11.44 14.91
N ASP A 243 -9.09 11.29 15.55
CA ASP A 243 -8.99 10.74 16.91
C ASP A 243 -9.73 11.62 17.94
N GLN A 244 -9.73 12.94 17.74
CA GLN A 244 -10.53 13.86 18.59
C GLN A 244 -12.04 13.67 18.36
N GLN A 245 -12.48 13.57 17.10
CA GLN A 245 -13.90 13.36 16.76
C GLN A 245 -14.46 12.01 17.23
N ASP A 246 -13.63 11.00 17.38
CA ASP A 246 -14.05 9.69 17.88
C ASP A 246 -14.15 9.65 19.43
N LYS A 247 -13.66 10.68 20.14
CA LYS A 247 -13.74 10.83 21.60
C LYS A 247 -14.91 11.68 22.09
N ASP A 248 -15.45 12.55 21.23
CA ASP A 248 -16.62 13.38 21.47
C ASP A 248 -17.91 12.63 21.13
#